data_11d11ce7b439fca4bc91f651e2248b78
#
_entry.id   11d11ce7b439fca4bc91f651e2248b78
#
_cell.length_a   1.000
_cell.length_b   1.000
_cell.length_c   1.000
_cell.angle_alpha   90.00
_cell.angle_beta   90.00
_cell.angle_gamma   90.00
#
_symmetry.space_group_name_H-M   'P 1'
#
loop_
_entity.id
_entity.type
_entity.pdbx_description
1 polymer ?
#
loop_
_entity_poly.entity_id
_entity_poly.type
_entity_poly.pdbx_seq_one_letter_code
_entity_poly.pdbx_strand_id
1 'polypeptide(L)'
;MAASQWAGFALTLFLPFHLPAVKRLNTLLLVAATLALAACNDPPPPAPEPPGPAMQGLQLRFPAGHPQLAQLGIAVATPGKAVPVDLPARLVWNEERTQRIYAPFAGRVVRIAADVGQSVKRGTLLAQLASPDFGVAQADTAKAQADVNLSQKTLQRQRELFDAGIVARKDLDLAEAEAARSHAEIRRAEARTRLYGAASGAVNLNLALTAGIPGLVVERNLTPGQELRPDQTGPGVPALFVISDPTSLWVQIDARESEAATLQPGTAFELFIPALPGRVFEGKVTATADAIDPSTRTVKVRGLIANPDRLLKSEMLATARVLRMLGSGVLIPTQAVTLRASGQHSVMVQVQPGVFEPRQVKLGYQGPREVVVTQGLEVGEQVVSENLLLLLRQYRIAEESAALKLGAVTNPALAASAALRPVAASAAR
;
A
#
# COMPACT_ATOMS: atom_id res chain seq x y z
N MET A 1 9.73 47.25 8.71
CA MET A 1 9.95 48.32 7.75
C MET A 1 8.74 48.44 6.89
N ALA A 2 8.15 49.67 6.92
CA ALA A 2 7.17 50.35 6.08
C ALA A 2 5.78 49.71 6.00
N ALA A 3 4.66 50.11 6.63
CA ALA A 3 4.08 51.45 6.86
C ALA A 3 3.63 52.18 5.57
N SER A 4 2.29 52.32 5.40
CA SER A 4 1.58 53.50 4.89
C SER A 4 0.08 53.11 4.83
N GLN A 5 -0.78 53.59 5.74
CA GLN A 5 -1.46 54.88 5.76
C GLN A 5 -2.17 55.22 4.44
N TRP A 6 -3.52 55.37 4.49
CA TRP A 6 -4.23 56.53 3.95
C TRP A 6 -5.56 56.71 4.66
N ALA A 7 -5.69 57.91 5.18
CA ALA A 7 -6.71 58.64 5.87
C ALA A 7 -7.92 58.98 4.97
N GLY A 8 -9.05 59.02 5.48
CA GLY A 8 -10.11 59.89 5.80
C GLY A 8 -10.48 61.03 4.83
N PHE A 9 -11.79 61.11 4.56
CA PHE A 9 -12.40 62.45 4.27
C PHE A 9 -13.88 62.41 4.71
N ALA A 10 -14.11 63.10 5.81
CA ALA A 10 -15.44 63.57 6.22
C ALA A 10 -15.76 64.82 5.45
N LEU A 11 -16.93 64.86 4.82
CA LEU A 11 -17.47 66.12 4.26
C LEU A 11 -18.85 66.38 4.86
N THR A 12 -18.86 67.22 5.88
CA THR A 12 -20.04 67.91 6.45
C THR A 12 -20.48 69.00 5.50
N LEU A 13 -21.72 68.92 4.99
CA LEU A 13 -22.36 70.03 4.29
C LEU A 13 -23.59 70.46 5.09
N PHE A 14 -23.46 71.59 5.85
CA PHE A 14 -24.54 72.38 6.40
C PHE A 14 -25.10 73.27 5.30
N LEU A 15 -26.42 73.20 5.05
CA LEU A 15 -27.17 74.18 4.31
C LEU A 15 -28.47 74.49 5.06
N PRO A 16 -28.78 75.74 5.39
CA PRO A 16 -30.05 76.13 5.98
C PRO A 16 -31.02 76.42 4.86
N PHE A 17 -32.14 75.67 4.77
CA PHE A 17 -33.22 75.99 3.89
C PHE A 17 -34.43 76.52 4.69
N HIS A 18 -34.64 77.84 4.65
CA HIS A 18 -35.86 78.46 4.99
C HIS A 18 -36.87 78.34 3.81
N LEU A 19 -37.88 77.47 3.93
CA LEU A 19 -38.98 77.38 2.99
C LEU A 19 -40.29 77.93 3.61
N PRO A 20 -41.11 78.70 2.86
CA PRO A 20 -42.36 79.33 3.37
C PRO A 20 -43.39 78.22 3.66
N ALA A 21 -44.26 78.50 4.63
CA ALA A 21 -45.23 77.59 5.27
C ALA A 21 -46.20 76.86 4.31
N VAL A 22 -46.46 77.35 3.12
CA VAL A 22 -47.35 76.73 2.15
C VAL A 22 -46.77 75.47 1.47
N LYS A 23 -45.40 75.38 1.38
CA LYS A 23 -44.73 74.18 0.83
C LYS A 23 -44.64 73.02 1.83
N ARG A 24 -44.74 73.30 3.14
CA ARG A 24 -44.75 72.26 4.17
C ARG A 24 -46.02 71.42 4.23
N LEU A 25 -47.17 72.00 3.84
CA LEU A 25 -48.42 71.28 3.84
C LEU A 25 -48.49 70.28 2.68
N ASN A 26 -47.95 70.62 1.52
CA ASN A 26 -47.95 69.73 0.35
C ASN A 26 -46.89 68.59 0.50
N THR A 27 -45.74 68.85 1.17
CA THR A 27 -44.80 67.79 1.43
C THR A 27 -45.28 66.81 2.51
N LEU A 28 -46.03 67.30 3.52
CA LEU A 28 -46.66 66.44 4.53
C LEU A 28 -47.77 65.56 3.91
N LEU A 29 -48.55 66.10 3.01
CA LEU A 29 -49.57 65.35 2.27
C LEU A 29 -48.96 64.32 1.31
N LEU A 30 -47.84 64.63 0.67
CA LEU A 30 -47.16 63.70 -0.22
C LEU A 30 -46.46 62.54 0.58
N VAL A 31 -45.87 62.83 1.75
CA VAL A 31 -45.30 61.81 2.64
C VAL A 31 -46.44 60.99 3.27
N ALA A 32 -47.57 61.54 3.63
CA ALA A 32 -48.71 60.78 4.13
C ALA A 32 -49.28 59.85 3.05
N ALA A 33 -49.38 60.31 1.78
CA ALA A 33 -49.84 59.52 0.66
C ALA A 33 -48.86 58.37 0.30
N THR A 34 -47.54 58.60 0.41
CA THR A 34 -46.55 57.53 0.19
C THR A 34 -46.53 56.53 1.34
N LEU A 35 -46.77 56.95 2.59
CA LEU A 35 -46.89 55.98 3.71
C LEU A 35 -48.20 55.16 3.62
N ALA A 36 -49.32 55.75 3.11
CA ALA A 36 -50.57 55.01 2.93
C ALA A 36 -50.51 53.99 1.80
N LEU A 37 -49.69 54.20 0.76
CA LEU A 37 -49.47 53.21 -0.29
C LEU A 37 -48.46 52.08 0.13
N ALA A 38 -47.66 52.30 1.15
CA ALA A 38 -46.76 51.27 1.68
C ALA A 38 -47.43 50.33 2.70
N ALA A 39 -48.64 50.67 3.19
CA ALA A 39 -49.31 49.84 4.20
C ALA A 39 -50.22 48.72 3.64
N CYS A 40 -50.28 48.54 2.31
CA CYS A 40 -51.10 47.52 1.68
C CYS A 40 -50.29 46.40 0.99
N ASN A 41 -49.01 46.27 1.33
CA ASN A 41 -48.24 45.11 0.88
C ASN A 41 -48.10 44.09 2.03
N ASP A 42 -49.17 43.43 2.41
CA ASP A 42 -49.09 42.19 3.14
C ASP A 42 -48.37 41.22 2.23
N PRO A 43 -47.21 40.61 2.69
CA PRO A 43 -46.59 39.57 1.92
C PRO A 43 -47.62 38.47 1.67
N PRO A 44 -47.71 37.90 0.46
CA PRO A 44 -48.60 36.80 0.21
C PRO A 44 -48.40 35.74 1.27
N PRO A 45 -49.47 35.11 1.80
CA PRO A 45 -49.33 34.06 2.80
C PRO A 45 -48.32 33.03 2.29
N PRO A 46 -47.37 32.56 3.12
CA PRO A 46 -46.41 31.57 2.69
C PRO A 46 -47.18 30.40 2.07
N ALA A 47 -46.74 29.97 0.89
CA ALA A 47 -47.34 28.83 0.22
C ALA A 47 -47.42 27.67 1.23
N PRO A 48 -48.52 26.93 1.30
CA PRO A 48 -48.67 25.86 2.26
C PRO A 48 -47.45 24.91 2.11
N GLU A 49 -46.73 24.74 3.19
CA GLU A 49 -45.60 23.80 3.20
C GLU A 49 -46.12 22.44 2.74
N PRO A 50 -45.43 21.77 1.81
CA PRO A 50 -45.85 20.45 1.36
C PRO A 50 -45.98 19.54 2.59
N PRO A 51 -47.03 18.72 2.67
CA PRO A 51 -47.24 17.85 3.82
C PRO A 51 -45.96 17.04 4.04
N GLY A 52 -45.47 17.01 5.30
CA GLY A 52 -44.25 16.31 5.66
C GLY A 52 -44.35 14.78 5.46
N PRO A 53 -43.23 14.08 5.45
CA PRO A 53 -43.23 12.63 5.35
C PRO A 53 -43.93 11.99 6.54
N ALA A 54 -44.71 10.92 6.31
CA ALA A 54 -45.52 10.23 7.30
C ALA A 54 -45.12 8.76 7.45
N MET A 55 -45.23 8.24 8.68
CA MET A 55 -45.02 6.82 8.98
C MET A 55 -46.26 5.99 8.63
N GLN A 56 -46.03 4.86 7.92
CA GLN A 56 -46.99 3.77 7.75
C GLN A 56 -46.32 2.45 8.20
N GLY A 57 -46.59 2.05 9.43
CA GLY A 57 -45.84 0.95 10.05
C GLY A 57 -44.37 1.33 10.21
N LEU A 58 -43.47 0.55 9.64
CA LEU A 58 -42.00 0.82 9.65
C LEU A 58 -41.54 1.65 8.43
N GLN A 59 -42.46 1.98 7.52
CA GLN A 59 -42.13 2.68 6.28
C GLN A 59 -42.32 4.18 6.41
N LEU A 60 -41.35 4.97 5.98
CA LEU A 60 -41.43 6.40 5.83
C LEU A 60 -41.86 6.71 4.41
N ARG A 61 -43.05 7.34 4.25
CA ARG A 61 -43.61 7.73 2.96
C ARG A 61 -43.56 9.23 2.77
N PHE A 62 -42.92 9.63 1.70
CA PHE A 62 -42.94 11.04 1.24
C PHE A 62 -44.10 11.27 0.28
N PRO A 63 -44.74 12.44 0.31
CA PRO A 63 -45.65 12.86 -0.73
C PRO A 63 -44.97 12.93 -2.10
N ALA A 64 -45.72 12.66 -3.16
CA ALA A 64 -45.21 12.77 -4.53
C ALA A 64 -44.63 14.16 -4.81
N GLY A 65 -43.45 14.25 -5.37
CA GLY A 65 -42.76 15.51 -5.69
C GLY A 65 -42.18 16.27 -4.49
N HIS A 66 -42.06 15.63 -3.31
CA HIS A 66 -41.45 16.29 -2.15
C HIS A 66 -40.01 16.70 -2.44
N PRO A 67 -39.57 17.95 -2.17
CA PRO A 67 -38.27 18.50 -2.56
C PRO A 67 -37.07 17.70 -2.01
N GLN A 68 -37.20 17.07 -0.85
CA GLN A 68 -36.15 16.29 -0.24
C GLN A 68 -35.83 14.99 -1.00
N LEU A 69 -36.79 14.45 -1.79
CA LEU A 69 -36.55 13.26 -2.59
C LEU A 69 -35.46 13.47 -3.67
N ALA A 70 -35.40 14.69 -4.22
CA ALA A 70 -34.41 15.06 -5.22
C ALA A 70 -32.99 15.17 -4.64
N GLN A 71 -32.87 15.27 -3.33
CA GLN A 71 -31.58 15.37 -2.64
C GLN A 71 -31.01 14.01 -2.24
N LEU A 72 -31.81 12.94 -2.30
CA LEU A 72 -31.38 11.60 -1.91
C LEU A 72 -30.70 10.90 -3.09
N GLY A 73 -29.45 10.50 -2.92
CA GLY A 73 -28.78 9.61 -3.86
C GLY A 73 -29.17 8.16 -3.59
N ILE A 74 -29.54 7.44 -4.65
CA ILE A 74 -29.95 6.03 -4.57
C ILE A 74 -28.96 5.20 -5.34
N ALA A 75 -28.46 4.14 -4.71
CA ALA A 75 -27.61 3.13 -5.33
C ALA A 75 -28.38 1.81 -5.47
N VAL A 76 -28.16 1.13 -6.58
CA VAL A 76 -28.71 -0.22 -6.80
C VAL A 76 -27.75 -1.24 -6.22
N ALA A 77 -28.26 -2.16 -5.44
CA ALA A 77 -27.52 -3.28 -4.88
C ALA A 77 -27.10 -4.27 -5.99
N THR A 78 -25.81 -4.46 -6.19
CA THR A 78 -25.23 -5.29 -7.25
C THR A 78 -24.68 -6.60 -6.70
N PRO A 79 -24.61 -7.68 -7.51
CA PRO A 79 -24.02 -8.92 -7.01
C PRO A 79 -22.53 -8.72 -6.70
N GLY A 80 -22.14 -9.05 -5.47
CA GLY A 80 -20.75 -8.97 -5.01
C GLY A 80 -19.95 -10.18 -5.45
N LYS A 81 -19.42 -10.17 -6.67
CA LYS A 81 -18.56 -11.26 -7.15
C LYS A 81 -17.10 -11.11 -6.75
N ALA A 82 -16.57 -9.90 -6.80
CA ALA A 82 -15.20 -9.56 -6.38
C ALA A 82 -15.13 -8.08 -6.01
N VAL A 83 -14.30 -7.75 -5.03
CA VAL A 83 -14.01 -6.36 -4.62
C VAL A 83 -12.53 -6.10 -4.78
N PRO A 84 -12.12 -5.00 -5.41
CA PRO A 84 -10.72 -4.62 -5.47
C PRO A 84 -10.22 -4.22 -4.07
N VAL A 85 -9.12 -4.81 -3.65
CA VAL A 85 -8.42 -4.49 -2.40
C VAL A 85 -7.07 -3.92 -2.75
N ASP A 86 -6.79 -2.72 -2.27
CA ASP A 86 -5.53 -2.03 -2.46
C ASP A 86 -4.61 -2.30 -1.26
N LEU A 87 -3.43 -2.90 -1.52
CA LEU A 87 -2.45 -3.30 -0.54
C LEU A 87 -1.14 -2.52 -0.74
N PRO A 88 -0.50 -2.04 0.33
CA PRO A 88 0.80 -1.43 0.21
C PRO A 88 1.82 -2.45 -0.31
N ALA A 89 2.67 -2.00 -1.21
CA ALA A 89 3.68 -2.84 -1.82
C ALA A 89 4.97 -2.06 -2.09
N ARG A 90 6.07 -2.79 -2.22
CA ARG A 90 7.38 -2.28 -2.59
C ARG A 90 8.04 -3.20 -3.60
N LEU A 91 8.68 -2.61 -4.60
CA LEU A 91 9.52 -3.34 -5.54
C LEU A 91 10.86 -3.65 -4.87
N VAL A 92 11.34 -4.88 -5.05
CA VAL A 92 12.68 -5.30 -4.60
C VAL A 92 13.35 -6.11 -5.69
N TRP A 93 14.66 -6.24 -5.61
CA TRP A 93 15.38 -7.10 -6.55
C TRP A 93 14.89 -8.55 -6.46
N ASN A 94 14.86 -9.21 -7.61
CA ASN A 94 14.61 -10.65 -7.66
C ASN A 94 15.87 -11.38 -7.15
N GLU A 95 15.84 -11.87 -5.91
CA GLU A 95 16.98 -12.51 -5.25
C GLU A 95 17.46 -13.79 -5.99
N GLU A 96 16.58 -14.46 -6.73
CA GLU A 96 16.96 -15.61 -7.56
C GLU A 96 17.83 -15.22 -8.76
N ARG A 97 17.81 -13.92 -9.12
CA ARG A 97 18.59 -13.32 -10.21
C ARG A 97 19.52 -12.23 -9.72
N THR A 98 19.83 -12.22 -8.42
CA THR A 98 20.69 -11.22 -7.79
C THR A 98 21.85 -11.90 -7.13
N GLN A 99 23.04 -11.39 -7.35
CA GLN A 99 24.26 -11.83 -6.68
C GLN A 99 24.84 -10.67 -5.88
N ARG A 100 25.08 -10.93 -4.58
CA ARG A 100 25.83 -10.05 -3.69
C ARG A 100 27.24 -10.57 -3.52
N ILE A 101 28.23 -9.72 -3.80
CA ILE A 101 29.64 -10.07 -3.75
C ILE A 101 30.27 -9.40 -2.54
N TYR A 102 30.90 -10.22 -1.70
CA TYR A 102 31.66 -9.82 -0.51
C TYR A 102 33.13 -10.18 -0.68
N ALA A 103 34.01 -9.63 0.16
CA ALA A 103 35.42 -9.98 0.16
C ALA A 103 35.61 -11.37 0.79
N PRO A 104 36.11 -12.37 0.05
CA PRO A 104 36.35 -13.70 0.59
C PRO A 104 37.63 -13.79 1.42
N PHE A 105 38.59 -12.87 1.23
CA PHE A 105 39.83 -12.72 1.93
C PHE A 105 40.08 -11.27 2.33
N ALA A 106 40.85 -11.07 3.39
CA ALA A 106 41.34 -9.73 3.71
C ALA A 106 42.25 -9.21 2.60
N GLY A 107 42.17 -7.93 2.31
CA GLY A 107 42.98 -7.31 1.28
C GLY A 107 42.63 -5.85 1.00
N ARG A 108 43.47 -5.18 0.21
CA ARG A 108 43.29 -3.80 -0.20
C ARG A 108 42.80 -3.75 -1.64
N VAL A 109 41.83 -2.89 -1.92
CA VAL A 109 41.32 -2.62 -3.29
C VAL A 109 42.43 -1.94 -4.11
N VAL A 110 42.94 -2.63 -5.14
CA VAL A 110 43.95 -2.09 -6.06
C VAL A 110 43.28 -1.38 -7.23
N ARG A 111 42.26 -2.02 -7.80
CA ARG A 111 41.59 -1.54 -9.00
C ARG A 111 40.13 -1.92 -9.00
N ILE A 112 39.33 -1.01 -9.46
CA ILE A 112 37.92 -1.23 -9.76
C ILE A 112 37.77 -1.25 -11.28
N ALA A 113 37.17 -2.32 -11.81
CA ALA A 113 37.05 -2.56 -13.25
C ALA A 113 35.60 -2.44 -13.76
N ALA A 114 34.61 -2.46 -12.86
CA ALA A 114 33.20 -2.31 -13.22
C ALA A 114 32.54 -1.22 -12.38
N ASP A 115 31.54 -0.54 -12.96
CA ASP A 115 30.80 0.53 -12.30
C ASP A 115 29.28 0.29 -12.38
N VAL A 116 28.53 1.05 -11.56
CA VAL A 116 27.06 1.00 -11.53
C VAL A 116 26.50 1.32 -12.92
N GLY A 117 25.49 0.55 -13.34
CA GLY A 117 24.90 0.67 -14.67
C GLY A 117 25.61 -0.15 -15.77
N GLN A 118 26.77 -0.75 -15.47
CA GLN A 118 27.49 -1.56 -16.46
C GLN A 118 26.88 -2.97 -16.55
N SER A 119 26.68 -3.44 -17.79
CA SER A 119 26.28 -4.83 -18.06
C SER A 119 27.50 -5.73 -17.98
N VAL A 120 27.37 -6.83 -17.25
CA VAL A 120 28.44 -7.80 -17.02
C VAL A 120 27.98 -9.21 -17.39
N LYS A 121 28.94 -10.05 -17.83
CA LYS A 121 28.74 -11.48 -18.06
C LYS A 121 29.40 -12.26 -16.94
N ARG A 122 29.01 -13.52 -16.77
CA ARG A 122 29.70 -14.43 -15.86
C ARG A 122 31.21 -14.45 -16.14
N GLY A 123 32.02 -14.28 -15.10
CA GLY A 123 33.47 -14.20 -15.20
C GLY A 123 34.03 -12.80 -15.49
N THR A 124 33.22 -11.79 -15.75
CA THR A 124 33.68 -10.40 -15.94
C THR A 124 34.37 -9.91 -14.67
N LEU A 125 35.58 -9.34 -14.80
CA LEU A 125 36.32 -8.75 -13.71
C LEU A 125 35.61 -7.50 -13.19
N LEU A 126 35.35 -7.44 -11.88
CA LEU A 126 34.71 -6.32 -11.20
C LEU A 126 35.71 -5.47 -10.43
N ALA A 127 36.62 -6.12 -9.68
CA ALA A 127 37.69 -5.46 -8.95
C ALA A 127 38.86 -6.40 -8.73
N GLN A 128 40.02 -5.82 -8.43
CA GLN A 128 41.21 -6.54 -7.99
C GLN A 128 41.58 -6.12 -6.58
N LEU A 129 41.87 -7.11 -5.74
CA LEU A 129 42.31 -6.91 -4.36
C LEU A 129 43.75 -7.43 -4.23
N ALA A 130 44.60 -6.65 -3.58
CA ALA A 130 45.87 -7.18 -3.06
C ALA A 130 45.62 -7.89 -1.73
N SER A 131 45.72 -9.21 -1.71
CA SER A 131 45.42 -10.05 -0.55
C SER A 131 46.62 -10.96 -0.19
N PRO A 132 47.33 -10.67 0.91
CA PRO A 132 48.37 -11.56 1.42
C PRO A 132 47.85 -12.95 1.75
N ASP A 133 46.66 -13.04 2.35
CA ASP A 133 46.02 -14.32 2.73
C ASP A 133 45.71 -15.20 1.52
N PHE A 134 45.31 -14.57 0.40
CA PHE A 134 45.11 -15.28 -0.85
C PHE A 134 46.45 -15.78 -1.44
N GLY A 135 47.51 -14.95 -1.33
CA GLY A 135 48.87 -15.36 -1.70
C GLY A 135 49.37 -16.56 -0.91
N VAL A 136 49.13 -16.61 0.39
CA VAL A 136 49.42 -17.77 1.23
C VAL A 136 48.68 -19.02 0.76
N ALA A 137 47.36 -18.87 0.49
CA ALA A 137 46.56 -20.00 -0.01
C ALA A 137 47.05 -20.52 -1.38
N GLN A 138 47.55 -19.64 -2.26
CA GLN A 138 48.15 -20.01 -3.53
C GLN A 138 49.47 -20.75 -3.31
N ALA A 139 50.33 -20.28 -2.38
CA ALA A 139 51.58 -20.91 -2.03
C ALA A 139 51.39 -22.32 -1.43
N ASP A 140 50.37 -22.47 -0.55
CA ASP A 140 49.98 -23.79 -0.02
C ASP A 140 49.56 -24.75 -1.14
N THR A 141 48.83 -24.28 -2.13
CA THR A 141 48.43 -25.09 -3.29
C THR A 141 49.65 -25.50 -4.14
N ALA A 142 50.54 -24.55 -4.39
CA ALA A 142 51.79 -24.84 -5.15
C ALA A 142 52.67 -25.85 -4.45
N LYS A 143 52.80 -25.73 -3.11
CA LYS A 143 53.55 -26.70 -2.27
C LYS A 143 52.91 -28.10 -2.34
N ALA A 144 51.59 -28.19 -2.11
CA ALA A 144 50.88 -29.46 -2.16
C ALA A 144 50.98 -30.12 -3.55
N GLN A 145 51.01 -29.34 -4.63
CA GLN A 145 51.23 -29.87 -5.98
C GLN A 145 52.64 -30.45 -6.15
N ALA A 146 53.67 -29.79 -5.59
CA ALA A 146 55.03 -30.30 -5.60
C ALA A 146 55.16 -31.62 -4.81
N ASP A 147 54.46 -31.72 -3.66
CA ASP A 147 54.46 -32.94 -2.83
C ASP A 147 53.75 -34.09 -3.55
N VAL A 148 52.65 -33.83 -4.28
CA VAL A 148 52.00 -34.85 -5.14
C VAL A 148 52.97 -35.35 -6.22
N ASN A 149 53.63 -34.42 -6.92
CA ASN A 149 54.59 -34.82 -7.98
C ASN A 149 55.74 -35.69 -7.42
N LEU A 150 56.23 -35.37 -6.22
CA LEU A 150 57.28 -36.14 -5.54
C LEU A 150 56.79 -37.53 -5.13
N SER A 151 55.61 -37.58 -4.46
CA SER A 151 55.04 -38.85 -3.97
C SER A 151 54.64 -39.78 -5.10
N GLN A 152 54.11 -39.24 -6.23
CA GLN A 152 53.81 -40.03 -7.43
C GLN A 152 55.14 -40.68 -8.05
N LYS A 153 56.18 -39.88 -8.21
CA LYS A 153 57.44 -40.39 -8.72
C LYS A 153 58.03 -41.46 -7.79
N THR A 154 57.87 -41.26 -6.49
CA THR A 154 58.35 -42.26 -5.49
C THR A 154 57.55 -43.56 -5.56
N LEU A 155 56.18 -43.40 -5.64
CA LEU A 155 55.32 -44.57 -5.79
C LEU A 155 55.63 -45.36 -7.08
N GLN A 156 55.80 -44.65 -8.19
CA GLN A 156 56.13 -45.29 -9.46
C GLN A 156 57.45 -46.11 -9.34
N ARG A 157 58.48 -45.52 -8.77
CA ARG A 157 59.75 -46.16 -8.55
C ARG A 157 59.59 -47.37 -7.63
N GLN A 158 58.86 -47.30 -6.52
CA GLN A 158 58.62 -48.41 -5.61
C GLN A 158 57.86 -49.57 -6.27
N ARG A 159 56.92 -49.26 -7.16
CA ARG A 159 56.21 -50.25 -7.97
C ARG A 159 57.15 -51.02 -8.91
N GLU A 160 58.01 -50.30 -9.62
CA GLU A 160 58.98 -50.88 -10.54
C GLU A 160 59.99 -51.80 -9.78
N LEU A 161 60.46 -51.35 -8.60
CA LEU A 161 61.37 -52.17 -7.75
C LEU A 161 60.67 -53.37 -7.11
N PHE A 162 59.41 -53.25 -6.73
CA PHE A 162 58.63 -54.37 -6.20
C PHE A 162 58.37 -55.43 -7.28
N ASP A 163 58.00 -55.00 -8.48
CA ASP A 163 57.78 -55.89 -9.61
C ASP A 163 59.04 -56.60 -10.02
N ALA A 164 60.21 -55.98 -9.80
CA ALA A 164 61.56 -56.60 -9.97
C ALA A 164 62.01 -57.48 -8.77
N GLY A 165 61.18 -57.59 -7.71
CA GLY A 165 61.47 -58.36 -6.53
C GLY A 165 62.57 -57.79 -5.61
N ILE A 166 62.89 -56.48 -5.73
CA ILE A 166 63.96 -55.79 -5.02
C ILE A 166 63.54 -55.27 -3.65
N VAL A 167 62.26 -54.79 -3.51
CA VAL A 167 61.76 -54.20 -2.28
C VAL A 167 60.63 -55.03 -1.69
N ALA A 168 60.38 -54.86 -0.39
CA ALA A 168 59.27 -55.51 0.31
C ALA A 168 57.92 -54.88 0.03
N ARG A 169 56.82 -55.65 0.12
CA ARG A 169 55.44 -55.17 -0.02
C ARG A 169 55.14 -54.00 0.91
N LYS A 170 55.74 -54.02 2.12
CA LYS A 170 55.61 -52.93 3.09
C LYS A 170 56.03 -51.55 2.52
N ASP A 171 57.13 -51.55 1.74
CA ASP A 171 57.69 -50.31 1.18
C ASP A 171 56.81 -49.75 0.06
N LEU A 172 56.16 -50.63 -0.72
CA LEU A 172 55.20 -50.27 -1.70
C LEU A 172 53.90 -49.68 -1.01
N ASP A 173 53.44 -50.39 0.04
CA ASP A 173 52.20 -49.92 0.77
C ASP A 173 52.43 -48.55 1.43
N LEU A 174 53.69 -48.31 1.95
CA LEU A 174 54.06 -46.98 2.48
C LEU A 174 54.03 -45.89 1.39
N ALA A 175 54.56 -46.18 0.21
CA ALA A 175 54.57 -45.24 -0.91
C ALA A 175 53.12 -44.96 -1.45
N GLU A 176 52.27 -45.98 -1.47
CA GLU A 176 50.85 -45.83 -1.82
C GLU A 176 50.12 -44.97 -0.81
N ALA A 177 50.30 -45.17 0.47
CA ALA A 177 49.74 -44.39 1.54
C ALA A 177 50.16 -42.90 1.46
N GLU A 178 51.47 -42.66 1.19
CA GLU A 178 51.97 -41.28 1.07
C GLU A 178 51.43 -40.56 -0.17
N ALA A 179 51.33 -41.25 -1.31
CA ALA A 179 50.71 -40.70 -2.51
C ALA A 179 49.21 -40.36 -2.27
N ALA A 180 48.51 -41.25 -1.58
CA ALA A 180 47.09 -41.00 -1.22
C ALA A 180 46.96 -39.78 -0.30
N ARG A 181 47.88 -39.61 0.68
CA ARG A 181 47.91 -38.44 1.58
C ARG A 181 48.17 -37.15 0.81
N SER A 182 49.18 -37.12 -0.07
CA SER A 182 49.52 -35.95 -0.88
C SER A 182 48.35 -35.55 -1.80
N HIS A 183 47.66 -36.52 -2.41
CA HIS A 183 46.45 -36.27 -3.20
C HIS A 183 45.29 -35.71 -2.39
N ALA A 184 45.15 -36.10 -1.14
CA ALA A 184 44.11 -35.52 -0.27
C ALA A 184 44.45 -34.06 0.06
N GLU A 185 45.74 -33.77 0.32
CA GLU A 185 46.20 -32.42 0.66
C GLU A 185 46.07 -31.44 -0.52
N ILE A 186 46.42 -31.84 -1.75
CA ILE A 186 46.22 -30.97 -2.91
C ILE A 186 44.73 -30.67 -3.13
N ARG A 187 43.86 -31.68 -2.99
CA ARG A 187 42.40 -31.42 -3.10
C ARG A 187 41.90 -30.42 -2.06
N ARG A 188 42.42 -30.50 -0.82
CA ARG A 188 42.11 -29.54 0.25
C ARG A 188 42.57 -28.13 -0.10
N ALA A 189 43.84 -27.99 -0.53
CA ALA A 189 44.44 -26.71 -0.89
C ALA A 189 43.73 -26.07 -2.10
N GLU A 190 43.44 -26.85 -3.14
CA GLU A 190 42.69 -26.38 -4.30
C GLU A 190 41.27 -25.96 -3.99
N ALA A 191 40.56 -26.68 -3.09
CA ALA A 191 39.20 -26.33 -2.71
C ALA A 191 39.13 -24.92 -2.09
N ARG A 192 40.18 -24.49 -1.38
CA ARG A 192 40.28 -23.16 -0.76
C ARG A 192 40.44 -22.04 -1.81
N THR A 193 41.11 -22.32 -2.93
CA THR A 193 41.43 -21.28 -3.95
C THR A 193 40.58 -21.36 -5.19
N ARG A 194 40.01 -22.53 -5.50
CA ARG A 194 39.23 -22.78 -6.75
C ARG A 194 38.05 -21.87 -6.95
N LEU A 195 37.30 -21.55 -5.87
CA LEU A 195 36.14 -20.68 -5.92
C LEU A 195 36.47 -19.25 -6.36
N TYR A 196 37.74 -18.85 -6.28
CA TYR A 196 38.18 -17.46 -6.53
C TYR A 196 39.05 -17.33 -7.77
N GLY A 197 39.01 -18.33 -8.67
CA GLY A 197 39.60 -18.25 -9.99
C GLY A 197 41.15 -18.27 -9.97
N ALA A 198 41.75 -18.91 -8.96
CA ALA A 198 43.19 -19.11 -8.97
C ALA A 198 43.57 -19.98 -10.17
N ALA A 199 44.01 -19.32 -11.25
CA ALA A 199 44.70 -20.03 -12.34
C ALA A 199 45.97 -20.66 -11.77
N SER A 200 46.16 -21.95 -12.01
CA SER A 200 47.34 -22.71 -11.61
C SER A 200 48.63 -22.03 -12.11
N GLY A 201 49.58 -21.78 -11.21
CA GLY A 201 50.94 -21.59 -11.58
C GLY A 201 51.74 -20.44 -10.98
N ALA A 202 51.19 -19.26 -10.80
CA ALA A 202 51.94 -18.15 -10.21
C ALA A 202 51.31 -17.69 -8.90
N VAL A 203 52.08 -17.66 -7.83
CA VAL A 203 51.72 -17.03 -6.58
C VAL A 203 51.74 -15.52 -6.83
N ASN A 204 50.58 -14.92 -6.93
CA ASN A 204 50.44 -13.47 -6.99
C ASN A 204 49.46 -13.04 -5.86
N LEU A 205 49.65 -11.87 -5.30
CA LEU A 205 48.78 -11.38 -4.23
C LEU A 205 47.42 -10.84 -4.75
N ASN A 206 47.18 -10.97 -6.06
CA ASN A 206 46.03 -10.35 -6.71
C ASN A 206 44.82 -11.29 -6.75
N LEU A 207 43.84 -10.98 -5.92
CA LEU A 207 42.53 -11.63 -5.93
C LEU A 207 41.61 -10.91 -6.90
N ALA A 208 41.07 -11.61 -7.89
CA ALA A 208 40.10 -11.09 -8.82
C ALA A 208 38.68 -11.33 -8.28
N LEU A 209 37.92 -10.27 -8.05
CA LEU A 209 36.47 -10.34 -7.83
C LEU A 209 35.78 -10.36 -9.19
N THR A 210 35.05 -11.43 -9.49
CA THR A 210 34.38 -11.63 -10.78
C THR A 210 32.89 -11.81 -10.60
N ALA A 211 32.11 -11.44 -11.62
CA ALA A 211 30.70 -11.69 -11.69
C ALA A 211 30.41 -13.19 -11.79
N GLY A 212 29.59 -13.75 -10.91
CA GLY A 212 29.16 -15.15 -10.95
C GLY A 212 27.93 -15.38 -11.83
N ILE A 213 27.17 -14.33 -12.08
CA ILE A 213 25.98 -14.33 -12.93
C ILE A 213 26.06 -13.20 -13.98
N PRO A 214 25.41 -13.33 -15.13
CA PRO A 214 25.22 -12.21 -16.03
C PRO A 214 24.16 -11.24 -15.46
N GLY A 215 24.29 -9.93 -15.72
CA GLY A 215 23.35 -8.93 -15.25
C GLY A 215 23.88 -7.51 -15.35
N LEU A 216 23.27 -6.62 -14.59
CA LEU A 216 23.67 -5.23 -14.44
C LEU A 216 24.27 -5.04 -13.04
N VAL A 217 25.37 -4.30 -12.94
CA VAL A 217 25.89 -3.83 -11.66
C VAL A 217 24.92 -2.77 -11.13
N VAL A 218 24.17 -3.11 -10.08
CA VAL A 218 23.15 -2.19 -9.52
C VAL A 218 23.65 -1.44 -8.31
N GLU A 219 24.66 -1.98 -7.60
CA GLU A 219 25.33 -1.32 -6.48
C GLU A 219 26.84 -1.58 -6.50
N ARG A 220 27.60 -0.58 -6.09
CA ARG A 220 29.05 -0.65 -5.87
C ARG A 220 29.42 0.10 -4.60
N ASN A 221 29.86 -0.62 -3.58
CA ASN A 221 30.15 -0.08 -2.25
C ASN A 221 31.63 -0.30 -1.90
N LEU A 222 32.53 0.08 -2.80
CA LEU A 222 33.97 0.02 -2.56
C LEU A 222 34.68 1.21 -3.23
N THR A 223 35.83 1.59 -2.66
CA THR A 223 36.69 2.66 -3.14
C THR A 223 38.12 2.15 -3.34
N PRO A 224 38.88 2.74 -4.31
CA PRO A 224 40.30 2.41 -4.46
C PRO A 224 41.08 2.65 -3.16
N GLY A 225 41.97 1.71 -2.80
CA GLY A 225 42.75 1.78 -1.59
C GLY A 225 42.06 1.35 -0.30
N GLN A 226 40.76 1.05 -0.33
CA GLN A 226 40.02 0.57 0.83
C GLN A 226 40.52 -0.78 1.29
N GLU A 227 40.66 -0.97 2.60
CA GLU A 227 40.91 -2.26 3.21
C GLU A 227 39.60 -3.00 3.47
N LEU A 228 39.55 -4.25 3.06
CA LEU A 228 38.41 -5.15 3.18
C LEU A 228 38.80 -6.32 4.08
N ARG A 229 37.83 -6.83 4.86
CA ARG A 229 38.02 -7.98 5.75
C ARG A 229 36.81 -8.93 5.61
N PRO A 230 37.03 -10.24 5.62
CA PRO A 230 35.98 -11.25 5.51
C PRO A 230 35.00 -11.26 6.69
N ASP A 231 35.45 -10.82 7.87
CA ASP A 231 34.64 -10.69 9.09
C ASP A 231 33.61 -9.56 9.03
N GLN A 232 33.78 -8.64 8.06
CA GLN A 232 32.81 -7.60 7.76
C GLN A 232 31.72 -8.11 6.80
N THR A 233 31.14 -9.27 7.10
CA THR A 233 30.03 -9.86 6.37
C THR A 233 28.95 -10.24 7.36
N GLY A 234 27.89 -9.43 7.47
CA GLY A 234 26.81 -9.68 8.42
C GLY A 234 25.60 -8.85 8.09
N PRO A 235 24.51 -8.98 8.86
CA PRO A 235 23.34 -8.13 8.71
C PRO A 235 23.75 -6.65 8.82
N GLY A 236 23.42 -5.86 7.79
CA GLY A 236 23.72 -4.43 7.73
C GLY A 236 25.05 -4.06 7.07
N VAL A 237 25.93 -5.02 6.71
CA VAL A 237 27.13 -4.74 5.91
C VAL A 237 26.77 -4.74 4.42
N PRO A 238 26.98 -3.63 3.70
CA PRO A 238 26.69 -3.58 2.27
C PRO A 238 27.61 -4.51 1.48
N ALA A 239 27.06 -5.22 0.51
CA ALA A 239 27.85 -6.00 -0.45
C ALA A 239 28.77 -5.07 -1.25
N LEU A 240 29.95 -5.53 -1.61
CA LEU A 240 30.90 -4.75 -2.43
C LEU A 240 30.34 -4.45 -3.81
N PHE A 241 29.69 -5.44 -4.42
CA PHE A 241 28.92 -5.32 -5.64
C PHE A 241 27.59 -6.06 -5.48
N VAL A 242 26.55 -5.50 -6.07
CA VAL A 242 25.30 -6.20 -6.31
C VAL A 242 25.08 -6.26 -7.81
N ILE A 243 24.91 -7.46 -8.34
CA ILE A 243 24.59 -7.72 -9.75
C ILE A 243 23.21 -8.30 -9.79
N SER A 244 22.32 -7.72 -10.60
CA SER A 244 20.94 -8.18 -10.74
C SER A 244 20.47 -8.11 -12.19
N ASP A 245 19.44 -8.88 -12.50
CA ASP A 245 18.71 -8.78 -13.75
C ASP A 245 17.50 -7.82 -13.56
N PRO A 246 17.59 -6.56 -14.04
CA PRO A 246 16.53 -5.58 -13.83
C PRO A 246 15.28 -5.81 -14.70
N THR A 247 15.27 -6.82 -15.57
CA THR A 247 14.10 -7.16 -16.40
C THR A 247 13.01 -7.89 -15.64
N SER A 248 13.30 -8.29 -14.40
CA SER A 248 12.38 -8.99 -13.52
C SER A 248 12.59 -8.52 -12.08
N LEU A 249 11.53 -8.08 -11.44
CA LEU A 249 11.54 -7.62 -10.04
C LEU A 249 10.56 -8.44 -9.20
N TRP A 250 10.85 -8.54 -7.92
CA TRP A 250 9.86 -8.97 -6.95
C TRP A 250 9.06 -7.79 -6.44
N VAL A 251 7.79 -8.07 -6.15
CA VAL A 251 6.87 -7.17 -5.46
C VAL A 251 6.65 -7.73 -4.08
N GLN A 252 7.09 -7.02 -3.07
CA GLN A 252 6.81 -7.34 -1.67
C GLN A 252 5.52 -6.62 -1.30
N ILE A 253 4.45 -7.37 -1.06
CA ILE A 253 3.12 -6.87 -0.70
C ILE A 253 2.93 -7.10 0.80
N ASP A 254 2.50 -6.08 1.52
CA ASP A 254 2.21 -6.14 2.94
C ASP A 254 0.70 -6.34 3.13
N ALA A 255 0.30 -7.60 3.29
CA ALA A 255 -1.10 -7.98 3.45
C ALA A 255 -1.48 -8.13 4.93
N ARG A 256 -2.65 -7.66 5.34
CA ARG A 256 -3.19 -7.96 6.64
C ARG A 256 -3.57 -9.44 6.73
N GLU A 257 -3.62 -10.00 7.94
CA GLU A 257 -3.95 -11.41 8.16
C GLU A 257 -5.26 -11.82 7.45
N SER A 258 -6.31 -10.98 7.52
CA SER A 258 -7.59 -11.22 6.86
C SER A 258 -7.53 -11.23 5.32
N GLU A 259 -6.50 -10.64 4.74
CA GLU A 259 -6.29 -10.51 3.29
C GLU A 259 -5.32 -11.56 2.76
N ALA A 260 -4.32 -11.92 3.57
CA ALA A 260 -3.28 -12.88 3.21
C ALA A 260 -3.84 -14.26 2.79
N ALA A 261 -4.92 -14.71 3.43
CA ALA A 261 -5.58 -15.98 3.11
C ALA A 261 -6.08 -16.06 1.65
N THR A 262 -6.32 -14.93 1.00
CA THR A 262 -6.79 -14.86 -0.40
C THR A 262 -5.65 -14.73 -1.41
N LEU A 263 -4.43 -14.43 -0.95
CA LEU A 263 -3.24 -14.19 -1.77
C LEU A 263 -2.43 -15.48 -1.94
N GLN A 264 -3.02 -16.44 -2.62
CA GLN A 264 -2.37 -17.72 -2.91
C GLN A 264 -1.39 -17.59 -4.10
N PRO A 265 -0.35 -18.43 -4.18
CA PRO A 265 0.49 -18.52 -5.37
C PRO A 265 -0.33 -18.65 -6.64
N GLY A 266 -0.03 -17.83 -7.65
CA GLY A 266 -0.78 -17.74 -8.91
C GLY A 266 -1.85 -16.64 -8.94
N THR A 267 -2.21 -16.02 -7.81
CA THR A 267 -3.14 -14.89 -7.78
C THR A 267 -2.56 -13.71 -8.58
N ALA A 268 -3.32 -13.21 -9.55
CA ALA A 268 -2.96 -12.04 -10.32
C ALA A 268 -3.18 -10.76 -9.49
N PHE A 269 -2.33 -9.77 -9.69
CA PHE A 269 -2.50 -8.44 -9.14
C PHE A 269 -2.10 -7.36 -10.15
N GLU A 270 -2.71 -6.20 -10.01
CA GLU A 270 -2.33 -4.98 -10.72
C GLU A 270 -1.47 -4.11 -9.81
N LEU A 271 -0.37 -3.56 -10.34
CA LEU A 271 0.54 -2.72 -9.59
C LEU A 271 0.44 -1.27 -10.09
N PHE A 272 0.15 -0.38 -9.18
CA PHE A 272 0.08 1.07 -9.39
C PHE A 272 1.28 1.73 -8.69
N ILE A 273 2.02 2.52 -9.45
CA ILE A 273 3.23 3.19 -8.96
C ILE A 273 3.01 4.70 -9.06
N PRO A 274 3.04 5.44 -7.93
CA PRO A 274 2.82 6.89 -7.93
C PRO A 274 3.77 7.67 -8.84
N ALA A 275 5.02 7.19 -8.99
CA ALA A 275 6.01 7.79 -9.87
C ALA A 275 5.73 7.59 -11.37
N LEU A 276 4.79 6.71 -11.74
CA LEU A 276 4.41 6.38 -13.12
C LEU A 276 2.88 6.46 -13.30
N PRO A 277 2.29 7.65 -13.18
CA PRO A 277 0.84 7.83 -13.22
C PRO A 277 0.26 7.37 -14.55
N GLY A 278 -0.90 6.72 -14.50
CA GLY A 278 -1.60 6.22 -15.68
C GLY A 278 -1.06 4.90 -16.25
N ARG A 279 0.00 4.33 -15.67
CA ARG A 279 0.49 3.00 -16.04
C ARG A 279 0.09 1.98 -15.00
N VAL A 280 -0.40 0.84 -15.49
CA VAL A 280 -0.73 -0.33 -14.69
C VAL A 280 0.20 -1.47 -15.12
N PHE A 281 0.79 -2.15 -14.14
CA PHE A 281 1.67 -3.28 -14.39
C PHE A 281 1.03 -4.54 -13.80
N GLU A 282 1.03 -5.62 -14.55
CA GLU A 282 0.45 -6.89 -14.12
C GLU A 282 1.53 -7.78 -13.50
N GLY A 283 1.19 -8.40 -12.38
CA GLY A 283 2.06 -9.35 -11.69
C GLY A 283 1.28 -10.55 -11.16
N LYS A 284 2.03 -11.54 -10.67
CA LYS A 284 1.46 -12.75 -10.04
C LYS A 284 2.13 -13.01 -8.71
N VAL A 285 1.34 -13.42 -7.74
CA VAL A 285 1.84 -13.90 -6.44
C VAL A 285 2.64 -15.19 -6.67
N THR A 286 3.83 -15.26 -6.10
CA THR A 286 4.71 -16.44 -6.16
C THR A 286 4.81 -17.17 -4.84
N ALA A 287 4.71 -16.45 -3.73
CA ALA A 287 4.77 -17.04 -2.39
C ALA A 287 4.08 -16.13 -1.36
N THR A 288 3.55 -16.75 -0.32
CA THR A 288 3.00 -16.06 0.86
C THR A 288 3.75 -16.59 2.08
N ALA A 289 4.22 -15.70 2.95
CA ALA A 289 4.92 -16.09 4.16
C ALA A 289 3.96 -16.73 5.17
N ASP A 290 4.44 -17.73 5.91
CA ASP A 290 3.67 -18.38 6.97
C ASP A 290 3.80 -17.67 8.34
N ALA A 291 4.52 -16.54 8.37
CA ALA A 291 4.74 -15.75 9.58
C ALA A 291 4.23 -14.32 9.42
N ILE A 292 3.71 -13.78 10.50
CA ILE A 292 3.31 -12.38 10.60
C ILE A 292 4.52 -11.56 11.07
N ASP A 293 4.82 -10.47 10.38
CA ASP A 293 5.82 -9.49 10.82
C ASP A 293 5.29 -8.77 12.07
N PRO A 294 5.93 -8.91 13.23
CA PRO A 294 5.41 -8.37 14.48
C PRO A 294 5.41 -6.84 14.52
N SER A 295 6.26 -6.19 13.71
CA SER A 295 6.38 -4.73 13.67
C SER A 295 5.26 -4.08 12.87
N THR A 296 4.87 -4.67 11.76
CA THR A 296 3.85 -4.16 10.84
C THR A 296 2.50 -4.85 11.02
N ARG A 297 2.46 -6.02 11.68
CA ARG A 297 1.31 -6.93 11.79
C ARG A 297 0.76 -7.33 10.41
N THR A 298 1.66 -7.54 9.47
CA THR A 298 1.34 -7.97 8.10
C THR A 298 2.01 -9.28 7.77
N VAL A 299 1.40 -10.04 6.88
CA VAL A 299 2.00 -11.18 6.21
C VAL A 299 2.70 -10.66 4.95
N LYS A 300 3.95 -11.02 4.77
CA LYS A 300 4.72 -10.66 3.55
C LYS A 300 4.34 -11.60 2.41
N VAL A 301 3.77 -11.03 1.36
CA VAL A 301 3.42 -11.74 0.14
C VAL A 301 4.37 -11.32 -0.97
N ARG A 302 4.97 -12.29 -1.62
CA ARG A 302 5.91 -12.08 -2.72
C ARG A 302 5.21 -12.27 -4.06
N GLY A 303 5.26 -11.26 -4.89
CA GLY A 303 4.84 -11.31 -6.28
C GLY A 303 6.03 -11.20 -7.23
N LEU A 304 5.83 -11.60 -8.48
CA LEU A 304 6.78 -11.43 -9.58
C LEU A 304 6.17 -10.51 -10.63
N ILE A 305 7.00 -9.57 -11.12
CA ILE A 305 6.62 -8.64 -12.19
C ILE A 305 7.70 -8.59 -13.27
N ALA A 306 7.29 -8.58 -14.53
CA ALA A 306 8.18 -8.36 -15.66
C ALA A 306 8.46 -6.86 -15.84
N ASN A 307 9.71 -6.54 -16.19
CA ASN A 307 10.18 -5.17 -16.39
C ASN A 307 11.09 -5.07 -17.62
N PRO A 308 10.62 -5.44 -18.83
CA PRO A 308 11.44 -5.47 -20.04
C PRO A 308 12.00 -4.09 -20.39
N ASP A 309 11.24 -3.04 -20.17
CA ASP A 309 11.61 -1.65 -20.46
C ASP A 309 12.47 -1.01 -19.36
N ARG A 310 12.74 -1.72 -18.26
CA ARG A 310 13.50 -1.24 -17.09
C ARG A 310 12.98 0.07 -16.49
N LEU A 311 11.68 0.33 -16.61
CA LEU A 311 11.00 1.50 -16.05
C LEU A 311 10.85 1.39 -14.55
N LEU A 312 10.59 0.16 -14.07
CA LEU A 312 10.48 -0.15 -12.66
C LEU A 312 11.87 -0.20 -12.03
N LYS A 313 12.01 0.42 -10.86
CA LYS A 313 13.25 0.40 -10.08
C LYS A 313 13.01 -0.30 -8.75
N SER A 314 14.03 -0.99 -8.24
CA SER A 314 13.99 -1.50 -6.87
C SER A 314 13.76 -0.35 -5.88
N GLU A 315 13.14 -0.62 -4.77
CA GLU A 315 12.75 0.30 -3.69
C GLU A 315 11.63 1.30 -4.06
N MET A 316 11.05 1.24 -5.27
CA MET A 316 9.86 2.02 -5.57
C MET A 316 8.68 1.54 -4.73
N LEU A 317 7.98 2.49 -4.11
CA LEU A 317 6.72 2.25 -3.44
C LEU A 317 5.61 2.08 -4.48
N ALA A 318 4.70 1.18 -4.21
CA ALA A 318 3.62 0.83 -5.09
C ALA A 318 2.35 0.44 -4.30
N THR A 319 1.24 0.37 -4.99
CA THR A 319 0.00 -0.21 -4.49
C THR A 319 -0.35 -1.42 -5.33
N ALA A 320 -0.43 -2.58 -4.72
CA ALA A 320 -0.90 -3.80 -5.36
C ALA A 320 -2.42 -3.91 -5.18
N ARG A 321 -3.14 -3.96 -6.28
CA ARG A 321 -4.59 -4.19 -6.31
C ARG A 321 -4.86 -5.63 -6.64
N VAL A 322 -5.58 -6.31 -5.75
CA VAL A 322 -6.02 -7.70 -5.93
C VAL A 322 -7.54 -7.76 -5.93
N LEU A 323 -8.10 -8.67 -6.71
CA LEU A 323 -9.52 -8.94 -6.69
C LEU A 323 -9.81 -10.00 -5.62
N ARG A 324 -10.42 -9.56 -4.51
CA ARG A 324 -10.88 -10.47 -3.47
C ARG A 324 -12.25 -11.02 -3.85
N MET A 325 -12.33 -12.32 -4.08
CA MET A 325 -13.60 -13.00 -4.24
C MET A 325 -14.34 -12.97 -2.90
N LEU A 326 -15.47 -12.32 -2.89
CA LEU A 326 -16.38 -12.33 -1.75
C LEU A 326 -17.41 -13.39 -2.03
N GLY A 327 -17.68 -14.25 -1.05
CA GLY A 327 -18.75 -15.24 -1.15
C GLY A 327 -20.09 -14.59 -1.59
N SER A 328 -21.16 -15.38 -1.65
CA SER A 328 -22.50 -14.87 -1.99
C SER A 328 -22.89 -13.69 -1.10
N GLY A 329 -22.99 -12.51 -1.70
CA GLY A 329 -23.36 -11.27 -1.02
C GLY A 329 -23.70 -10.18 -2.02
N VAL A 330 -24.21 -9.06 -1.52
CA VAL A 330 -24.65 -7.91 -2.31
C VAL A 330 -23.76 -6.73 -2.01
N LEU A 331 -23.25 -6.09 -3.05
CA LEU A 331 -22.35 -4.95 -2.97
C LEU A 331 -23.16 -3.65 -2.96
N ILE A 332 -22.88 -2.79 -1.97
CA ILE A 332 -23.46 -1.45 -1.86
C ILE A 332 -22.37 -0.44 -1.45
N PRO A 333 -22.56 0.87 -1.71
CA PRO A 333 -21.66 1.90 -1.21
C PRO A 333 -21.57 1.91 0.33
N THR A 334 -20.37 2.07 0.88
CA THR A 334 -20.16 2.10 2.35
C THR A 334 -20.98 3.19 3.05
N GLN A 335 -21.19 4.32 2.40
CA GLN A 335 -22.00 5.42 2.91
C GLN A 335 -23.51 5.11 3.01
N ALA A 336 -23.99 4.02 2.41
CA ALA A 336 -25.38 3.57 2.56
C ALA A 336 -25.64 2.82 3.87
N VAL A 337 -24.57 2.46 4.60
CA VAL A 337 -24.68 1.68 5.84
C VAL A 337 -24.62 2.61 7.05
N THR A 338 -25.52 2.37 8.02
CA THR A 338 -25.51 3.04 9.31
C THR A 338 -25.36 2.07 10.45
N LEU A 339 -24.69 2.52 11.51
CA LEU A 339 -24.60 1.78 12.77
C LEU A 339 -25.68 2.29 13.72
N ARG A 340 -26.57 1.41 14.18
CA ARG A 340 -27.57 1.72 15.20
C ARG A 340 -26.97 1.70 16.61
N ALA A 341 -27.66 2.36 17.54
CA ALA A 341 -27.25 2.36 18.96
C ALA A 341 -27.13 0.94 19.56
N SER A 342 -27.81 -0.05 18.99
CA SER A 342 -27.73 -1.47 19.36
C SER A 342 -26.43 -2.16 18.85
N GLY A 343 -25.55 -1.46 18.14
CA GLY A 343 -24.35 -2.06 17.51
C GLY A 343 -24.67 -2.83 16.20
N GLN A 344 -25.89 -2.81 15.73
CA GLN A 344 -26.34 -3.49 14.51
C GLN A 344 -26.24 -2.55 13.29
N HIS A 345 -25.82 -3.10 12.15
CA HIS A 345 -25.79 -2.37 10.88
C HIS A 345 -27.18 -2.36 10.24
N SER A 346 -27.55 -1.23 9.65
CA SER A 346 -28.79 -1.08 8.91
C SER A 346 -28.61 -0.22 7.66
N VAL A 347 -29.48 -0.44 6.68
CA VAL A 347 -29.61 0.34 5.44
C VAL A 347 -31.02 0.86 5.31
N MET A 348 -31.19 1.97 4.56
CA MET A 348 -32.52 2.46 4.17
C MET A 348 -32.82 1.98 2.77
N VAL A 349 -33.76 1.03 2.63
CA VAL A 349 -34.18 0.46 1.35
C VAL A 349 -35.33 1.29 0.80
N GLN A 350 -35.28 1.66 -0.46
CA GLN A 350 -36.41 2.25 -1.20
C GLN A 350 -37.28 1.12 -1.73
N VAL A 351 -38.39 0.83 -1.06
CA VAL A 351 -39.33 -0.24 -1.45
C VAL A 351 -40.18 0.19 -2.64
N GLN A 352 -40.55 1.48 -2.72
CA GLN A 352 -41.24 2.11 -3.82
C GLN A 352 -40.72 3.55 -3.96
N PRO A 353 -40.94 4.23 -5.11
CA PRO A 353 -40.56 5.63 -5.25
C PRO A 353 -41.14 6.48 -4.11
N GLY A 354 -40.28 7.11 -3.31
CA GLY A 354 -40.66 7.93 -2.15
C GLY A 354 -41.05 7.15 -0.88
N VAL A 355 -40.88 5.82 -0.85
CA VAL A 355 -41.15 4.97 0.32
C VAL A 355 -39.88 4.27 0.77
N PHE A 356 -39.46 4.53 2.00
CA PHE A 356 -38.19 4.03 2.56
C PHE A 356 -38.42 3.22 3.82
N GLU A 357 -37.68 2.11 3.96
CA GLU A 357 -37.76 1.19 5.10
C GLU A 357 -36.37 0.91 5.66
N PRO A 358 -36.17 1.04 6.98
CA PRO A 358 -34.92 0.65 7.61
C PRO A 358 -34.84 -0.87 7.72
N ARG A 359 -33.79 -1.48 7.15
CA ARG A 359 -33.58 -2.91 7.18
C ARG A 359 -32.25 -3.26 7.86
N GLN A 360 -32.29 -4.21 8.77
CA GLN A 360 -31.06 -4.75 9.38
C GLN A 360 -30.30 -5.61 8.39
N VAL A 361 -28.97 -5.45 8.37
CA VAL A 361 -28.09 -6.18 7.48
C VAL A 361 -26.91 -6.75 8.24
N LYS A 362 -26.41 -7.91 7.75
CA LYS A 362 -25.11 -8.43 8.18
C LYS A 362 -24.07 -8.09 7.13
N LEU A 363 -22.98 -7.50 7.59
CA LEU A 363 -21.88 -7.14 6.72
C LEU A 363 -20.85 -8.27 6.69
N GLY A 364 -20.30 -8.50 5.49
CA GLY A 364 -19.11 -9.30 5.28
C GLY A 364 -17.87 -8.39 5.19
N TYR A 365 -17.31 -8.26 3.98
CA TYR A 365 -16.20 -7.35 3.72
C TYR A 365 -16.65 -5.88 3.83
N GLN A 366 -15.81 -5.07 4.53
CA GLN A 366 -16.01 -3.63 4.67
C GLN A 366 -14.80 -2.91 4.06
N GLY A 367 -14.99 -2.36 2.87
CA GLY A 367 -14.01 -1.54 2.17
C GLY A 367 -14.25 -0.03 2.36
N PRO A 368 -13.31 0.81 1.92
CA PRO A 368 -13.42 2.26 2.06
C PRO A 368 -14.54 2.88 1.19
N ARG A 369 -14.87 2.27 0.08
CA ARG A 369 -15.89 2.76 -0.87
C ARG A 369 -17.13 1.87 -0.92
N GLU A 370 -16.97 0.57 -0.76
CA GLU A 370 -17.99 -0.44 -0.95
C GLU A 370 -17.97 -1.46 0.18
N VAL A 371 -19.14 -1.97 0.52
CA VAL A 371 -19.33 -2.99 1.55
C VAL A 371 -20.19 -4.11 0.99
N VAL A 372 -19.88 -5.34 1.40
CA VAL A 372 -20.66 -6.51 1.05
C VAL A 372 -21.64 -6.82 2.15
N VAL A 373 -22.90 -6.87 1.80
CA VAL A 373 -24.01 -7.34 2.64
C VAL A 373 -24.21 -8.83 2.39
N THR A 374 -24.04 -9.65 3.41
CA THR A 374 -24.18 -11.11 3.34
C THR A 374 -25.60 -11.57 3.66
N GLN A 375 -26.38 -10.78 4.41
CA GLN A 375 -27.77 -11.07 4.77
C GLN A 375 -28.57 -9.78 4.91
N GLY A 376 -29.84 -9.80 4.50
CA GLY A 376 -30.79 -8.71 4.69
C GLY A 376 -30.99 -7.80 3.49
N LEU A 377 -30.30 -8.05 2.36
CA LEU A 377 -30.48 -7.28 1.13
C LEU A 377 -30.38 -8.22 -0.08
N GLU A 378 -31.18 -7.97 -1.11
CA GLU A 378 -31.22 -8.72 -2.36
C GLU A 378 -30.60 -7.92 -3.51
N VAL A 379 -30.16 -8.64 -4.54
CA VAL A 379 -29.64 -8.02 -5.77
C VAL A 379 -30.75 -7.27 -6.48
N GLY A 380 -30.47 -6.03 -6.89
CA GLY A 380 -31.43 -5.15 -7.58
C GLY A 380 -32.23 -4.24 -6.64
N GLU A 381 -32.18 -4.45 -5.32
CA GLU A 381 -32.82 -3.53 -4.38
C GLU A 381 -32.13 -2.16 -4.38
N GLN A 382 -32.90 -1.12 -4.14
CA GLN A 382 -32.42 0.26 -4.12
C GLN A 382 -32.16 0.70 -2.67
N VAL A 383 -30.96 1.20 -2.39
CA VAL A 383 -30.56 1.71 -1.08
C VAL A 383 -30.17 3.18 -1.17
N VAL A 384 -30.47 3.95 -0.12
CA VAL A 384 -30.08 5.35 -0.04
C VAL A 384 -28.59 5.44 0.29
N SER A 385 -27.80 6.04 -0.60
CA SER A 385 -26.34 6.18 -0.47
C SER A 385 -25.89 7.61 -0.17
N GLU A 386 -26.65 8.64 -0.59
CA GLU A 386 -26.28 10.02 -0.35
C GLU A 386 -27.37 10.71 0.50
N ASN A 387 -26.93 11.63 1.35
CA ASN A 387 -27.79 12.35 2.29
C ASN A 387 -28.62 11.45 3.23
N LEU A 388 -28.11 10.25 3.51
CA LEU A 388 -28.75 9.27 4.37
C LEU A 388 -29.09 9.83 5.76
N LEU A 389 -28.24 10.69 6.33
CA LEU A 389 -28.48 11.31 7.63
C LEU A 389 -29.71 12.23 7.62
N LEU A 390 -29.97 12.89 6.50
CA LEU A 390 -31.19 13.70 6.32
C LEU A 390 -32.45 12.82 6.40
N LEU A 391 -32.42 11.68 5.68
CA LEU A 391 -33.51 10.71 5.70
C LEU A 391 -33.74 10.11 7.08
N LEU A 392 -32.63 9.73 7.78
CA LEU A 392 -32.71 9.18 9.14
C LEU A 392 -33.28 10.19 10.15
N ARG A 393 -32.97 11.48 10.01
CA ARG A 393 -33.56 12.53 10.82
C ARG A 393 -35.06 12.63 10.57
N GLN A 394 -35.51 12.61 9.31
CA GLN A 394 -36.93 12.63 8.99
C GLN A 394 -37.67 11.39 9.49
N TYR A 395 -37.04 10.23 9.36
CA TYR A 395 -37.55 8.97 9.91
C TYR A 395 -37.80 9.06 11.42
N ARG A 396 -36.82 9.57 12.17
CA ARG A 396 -36.97 9.76 13.64
C ARG A 396 -38.06 10.73 14.01
N ILE A 397 -38.16 11.89 13.33
CA ILE A 397 -39.18 12.88 13.59
C ILE A 397 -40.57 12.30 13.31
N ALA A 398 -40.73 11.57 12.20
CA ALA A 398 -41.99 10.97 11.83
C ALA A 398 -42.38 9.81 12.79
N GLU A 399 -41.42 9.03 13.25
CA GLU A 399 -41.60 7.98 14.25
C GLU A 399 -42.07 8.53 15.60
N GLU A 400 -41.41 9.59 16.11
CA GLU A 400 -41.81 10.29 17.34
C GLU A 400 -43.20 10.88 17.22
N SER A 401 -43.53 11.49 16.07
CA SER A 401 -44.84 12.05 15.80
C SER A 401 -45.95 10.99 15.73
N ALA A 402 -45.63 9.81 15.17
CA ALA A 402 -46.55 8.67 15.14
C ALA A 402 -46.80 8.09 16.54
N ALA A 403 -45.74 7.97 17.34
CA ALA A 403 -45.82 7.50 18.73
C ALA A 403 -46.67 8.43 19.62
N LEU A 404 -46.49 9.74 19.45
CA LEU A 404 -47.32 10.75 20.16
C LEU A 404 -48.81 10.65 19.78
N LYS A 405 -49.13 10.45 18.50
CA LYS A 405 -50.50 10.23 18.05
C LYS A 405 -51.12 8.96 18.62
N LEU A 406 -50.36 7.89 18.67
CA LEU A 406 -50.80 6.61 19.27
C LEU A 406 -51.03 6.74 20.80
N GLY A 407 -50.10 7.41 21.52
CA GLY A 407 -50.25 7.72 22.92
C GLY A 407 -51.42 8.61 23.28
N ALA A 408 -51.75 9.57 22.37
CA ALA A 408 -52.95 10.44 22.51
C ALA A 408 -54.25 9.65 22.31
N VAL A 409 -54.27 8.64 21.46
CA VAL A 409 -55.41 7.76 21.22
C VAL A 409 -55.67 6.82 22.42
N THR A 410 -54.60 6.39 23.10
CA THR A 410 -54.66 5.45 24.22
C THR A 410 -54.91 6.17 25.56
N ASN A 411 -54.72 7.50 25.64
CA ASN A 411 -54.95 8.28 26.86
C ASN A 411 -55.55 9.67 26.55
N PRO A 412 -56.90 9.81 26.43
CA PRO A 412 -57.55 11.04 26.06
C PRO A 412 -57.32 12.21 27.02
N ALA A 413 -56.89 11.96 28.27
CA ALA A 413 -56.54 13.01 29.24
C ALA A 413 -55.26 13.77 28.88
N LEU A 414 -54.33 13.17 28.15
CA LEU A 414 -53.09 13.81 27.65
C LEU A 414 -53.36 14.68 26.40
N ALA A 415 -54.38 14.34 25.59
CA ALA A 415 -54.78 15.13 24.42
C ALA A 415 -55.41 16.47 24.82
N ALA A 416 -56.16 16.51 25.94
CA ALA A 416 -56.78 17.74 26.45
C ALA A 416 -55.75 18.71 27.04
N SER A 417 -54.64 18.24 27.61
CA SER A 417 -53.60 19.10 28.17
C SER A 417 -52.67 19.73 27.10
N ALA A 418 -52.54 19.11 25.95
CA ALA A 418 -51.74 19.63 24.82
C ALA A 418 -52.44 20.75 24.07
N ALA A 419 -53.77 20.75 24.08
CA ALA A 419 -54.58 21.79 23.42
C ALA A 419 -54.69 23.13 24.24
N LEU A 420 -54.23 23.12 25.50
CA LEU A 420 -54.29 24.26 26.42
C LEU A 420 -52.96 25.01 26.62
N ARG A 421 -51.97 24.81 25.83
CA ARG A 421 -50.77 25.64 25.87
C ARG A 421 -50.94 26.88 24.96
N PRO A 422 -51.18 28.08 25.56
CA PRO A 422 -51.18 29.30 24.77
C PRO A 422 -49.77 29.57 24.21
N VAL A 423 -49.71 29.87 22.93
CA VAL A 423 -48.55 30.44 22.29
C VAL A 423 -48.21 31.75 22.98
N ALA A 424 -47.32 31.76 23.95
CA ALA A 424 -46.76 32.97 24.51
C ALA A 424 -45.84 33.59 23.46
N ALA A 425 -46.34 34.65 22.81
CA ALA A 425 -45.53 35.56 22.02
C ALA A 425 -44.47 36.18 22.93
N SER A 426 -43.21 35.83 22.74
CA SER A 426 -42.09 36.57 23.28
C SER A 426 -41.78 37.73 22.34
N ALA A 427 -42.37 38.87 22.63
CA ALA A 427 -41.84 40.17 22.27
C ALA A 427 -40.88 40.62 23.39
N ALA A 428 -39.77 41.23 22.99
CA ALA A 428 -38.82 42.04 23.75
C ALA A 428 -37.47 41.37 24.10
N ARG A 429 -36.49 41.72 23.50
CA ARG A 429 -35.36 42.70 23.52
C ARG A 429 -34.20 42.16 22.77
#